data_8aec7e9bb7aedee15ac1fa8cf5b4b382
#
_entry.id   8aec7e9bb7aedee15ac1fa8cf5b4b382
#
_cell.length_a   1.000
_cell.length_b   1.000
_cell.length_c   1.000
_cell.angle_alpha   90.00
_cell.angle_beta   90.00
_cell.angle_gamma   90.00
#
_symmetry.space_group_name_H-M   'P 1'
#
loop_
_entity.id
_entity.type
_entity.pdbx_description
1 polymer ?
#
loop_
_entity_poly.entity_id
_entity_poly.type
_entity_poly.pdbx_seq_one_letter_code
_entity_poly.pdbx_strand_id
1 'polypeptide(L)'
;MPEAYEEVSKVDKMRAITDYINRAGAAAIPDSQRKKLYKLSVRQCSVMANIRRYTQQHPEGIPMSILAERAGMSPSAASHMVDSLMSQGMVERNQSPADRRAVLVTISKAFLALATSIEKAHQNAIEELSAVLTDEERRINDTVLNKLYAAIAERGGI
;
A
#
# COMPACT_ATOMS: atom_id res chain seq x y z
N MET A 1 34.41 3.65 3.08
CA MET A 1 33.25 3.76 4.00
C MET A 1 33.79 4.10 5.36
N PRO A 2 33.33 5.16 6.07
CA PRO A 2 33.81 5.46 7.40
C PRO A 2 33.38 4.39 8.40
N GLU A 3 34.30 3.98 9.28
CA GLU A 3 34.16 2.95 10.34
C GLU A 3 32.94 3.15 11.27
N ALA A 4 32.36 4.34 11.32
CA ALA A 4 31.21 4.67 12.19
C ALA A 4 29.89 3.93 11.85
N TYR A 5 29.80 3.20 10.76
CA TYR A 5 28.59 2.46 10.39
C TYR A 5 28.54 1.00 10.82
N GLU A 6 29.65 0.45 11.35
CA GLU A 6 29.69 -0.94 11.84
C GLU A 6 28.97 -1.13 13.17
N GLU A 7 28.86 -0.10 14.01
CA GLU A 7 28.20 -0.18 15.33
C GLU A 7 26.66 -0.10 15.28
N VAL A 8 26.06 0.32 14.13
CA VAL A 8 24.61 0.45 14.02
C VAL A 8 23.98 -0.92 13.80
N SER A 9 23.00 -1.30 14.63
CA SER A 9 22.33 -2.59 14.53
C SER A 9 21.62 -2.78 13.18
N LYS A 10 21.45 -4.04 12.72
CA LYS A 10 20.69 -4.35 11.50
C LYS A 10 19.27 -3.78 11.55
N VAL A 11 18.64 -3.82 12.72
CA VAL A 11 17.29 -3.30 12.94
C VAL A 11 17.26 -1.79 12.72
N ASP A 12 18.22 -1.05 13.25
CA ASP A 12 18.26 0.40 13.11
C ASP A 12 18.60 0.81 11.66
N LYS A 13 19.47 0.07 10.97
CA LYS A 13 19.74 0.27 9.54
C LYS A 13 18.46 0.09 8.72
N MET A 14 17.72 -1.01 8.94
CA MET A 14 16.44 -1.27 8.26
C MET A 14 15.41 -0.18 8.57
N ARG A 15 15.30 0.24 9.85
CA ARG A 15 14.40 1.32 10.25
C ARG A 15 14.75 2.64 9.54
N ALA A 16 16.02 3.03 9.51
CA ALA A 16 16.45 4.25 8.85
C ALA A 16 16.11 4.27 7.34
N ILE A 17 16.32 3.15 6.64
CA ILE A 17 15.94 3.00 5.22
C ILE A 17 14.43 3.14 5.06
N THR A 18 13.65 2.42 5.87
CA THR A 18 12.18 2.47 5.81
C THR A 18 11.66 3.88 6.10
N ASP A 19 12.21 4.57 7.10
CA ASP A 19 11.83 5.93 7.46
C ASP A 19 12.16 6.95 6.36
N TYR A 20 13.29 6.75 5.66
CA TYR A 20 13.66 7.58 4.52
C TYR A 20 12.64 7.44 3.38
N ILE A 21 12.31 6.21 3.00
CA ILE A 21 11.32 5.92 1.95
C ILE A 21 9.94 6.46 2.34
N ASN A 22 9.50 6.24 3.59
CA ASN A 22 8.21 6.71 4.07
C ASN A 22 8.12 8.24 4.08
N ARG A 23 9.21 8.95 4.42
CA ARG A 23 9.25 10.42 4.36
C ARG A 23 9.08 10.94 2.93
N ALA A 24 9.70 10.28 1.95
CA ALA A 24 9.51 10.64 0.55
C ALA A 24 8.04 10.50 0.11
N GLY A 25 7.40 9.38 0.47
CA GLY A 25 5.98 9.19 0.21
C GLY A 25 5.10 10.21 0.93
N ALA A 26 5.40 10.54 2.19
CA ALA A 26 4.68 11.56 2.95
C ALA A 26 4.82 12.96 2.34
N ALA A 27 5.98 13.29 1.77
CA ALA A 27 6.20 14.57 1.08
C ALA A 27 5.37 14.70 -0.21
N ALA A 28 5.04 13.58 -0.86
CA ALA A 28 4.19 13.55 -2.05
C ALA A 28 2.70 13.79 -1.76
N ILE A 29 2.30 13.81 -0.47
CA ILE A 29 0.90 14.03 -0.07
C ILE A 29 0.62 15.52 0.01
N PRO A 30 -0.32 16.07 -0.79
CA PRO A 30 -0.76 17.46 -0.68
C PRO A 30 -1.30 17.77 0.72
N ASP A 31 -1.03 18.98 1.25
CA ASP A 31 -1.47 19.38 2.59
C ASP A 31 -2.98 19.27 2.79
N SER A 32 -3.77 19.54 1.75
CA SER A 32 -5.23 19.40 1.74
C SER A 32 -5.72 17.97 1.99
N GLN A 33 -4.92 16.97 1.65
CA GLN A 33 -5.24 15.56 1.80
C GLN A 33 -4.57 14.92 3.02
N ARG A 34 -3.48 15.52 3.51
CA ARG A 34 -2.68 15.01 4.62
C ARG A 34 -3.52 14.78 5.88
N LYS A 35 -4.37 15.75 6.24
CA LYS A 35 -5.28 15.64 7.40
C LYS A 35 -6.28 14.47 7.29
N LYS A 36 -6.73 14.12 6.08
CA LYS A 36 -7.66 13.02 5.85
C LYS A 36 -6.95 11.67 6.02
N LEU A 37 -5.75 11.54 5.44
CA LEU A 37 -4.96 10.31 5.50
C LEU A 37 -4.50 9.95 6.92
N TYR A 38 -4.05 10.95 7.70
CA TYR A 38 -3.63 10.73 9.09
C TYR A 38 -4.78 10.35 10.04
N LYS A 39 -6.04 10.53 9.63
CA LYS A 39 -7.21 10.09 10.40
C LYS A 39 -7.64 8.65 10.11
N LEU A 40 -7.02 8.01 9.12
CA LEU A 40 -7.34 6.63 8.80
C LEU A 40 -6.86 5.70 9.92
N SER A 41 -7.76 4.85 10.38
CA SER A 41 -7.39 3.75 11.26
C SER A 41 -6.58 2.69 10.49
N VAL A 42 -5.78 1.91 11.20
CA VAL A 42 -5.04 0.76 10.64
C VAL A 42 -5.98 -0.16 9.86
N ARG A 43 -7.20 -0.36 10.35
CA ARG A 43 -8.21 -1.20 9.72
C ARG A 43 -8.72 -0.61 8.41
N GLN A 44 -8.91 0.71 8.32
CA GLN A 44 -9.24 1.39 7.07
C GLN A 44 -8.13 1.27 6.05
N CYS A 45 -6.87 1.45 6.46
CA CYS A 45 -5.71 1.24 5.59
C CYS A 45 -5.65 -0.20 5.06
N SER A 46 -5.91 -1.21 5.90
CA SER A 46 -5.96 -2.62 5.50
C SER A 46 -7.06 -2.89 4.46
N VAL A 47 -8.26 -2.35 4.67
CA VAL A 47 -9.37 -2.47 3.71
C VAL A 47 -9.01 -1.82 2.37
N MET A 48 -8.43 -0.63 2.38
CA MET A 48 -7.97 0.06 1.17
C MET A 48 -6.90 -0.76 0.42
N ALA A 49 -5.95 -1.35 1.13
CA ALA A 49 -4.92 -2.21 0.55
C ALA A 49 -5.53 -3.47 -0.08
N ASN A 50 -6.55 -4.09 0.54
CA ASN A 50 -7.27 -5.23 -0.02
C ASN A 50 -8.01 -4.86 -1.31
N ILE A 51 -8.72 -3.72 -1.32
CA ILE A 51 -9.39 -3.23 -2.54
C ILE A 51 -8.36 -3.03 -3.65
N ARG A 52 -7.26 -2.31 -3.36
CA ARG A 52 -6.21 -2.02 -4.35
C ARG A 52 -5.59 -3.28 -4.94
N ARG A 53 -5.18 -4.24 -4.11
CA ARG A 53 -4.60 -5.52 -4.57
C ARG A 53 -5.55 -6.30 -5.46
N TYR A 54 -6.82 -6.37 -5.07
CA TYR A 54 -7.83 -7.08 -5.87
C TYR A 54 -8.06 -6.41 -7.22
N THR A 55 -8.17 -5.08 -7.25
CA THR A 55 -8.45 -4.30 -8.46
C THR A 55 -7.28 -4.24 -9.46
N GLN A 56 -6.08 -4.64 -9.07
CA GLN A 56 -4.96 -4.84 -10.01
C GLN A 56 -5.24 -5.97 -11.02
N GLN A 57 -5.95 -7.01 -10.60
CA GLN A 57 -6.33 -8.16 -11.44
C GLN A 57 -7.78 -8.07 -11.92
N HIS A 58 -8.63 -7.30 -11.23
CA HIS A 58 -10.06 -7.12 -11.47
C HIS A 58 -10.42 -5.64 -11.48
N PRO A 59 -10.13 -4.92 -12.60
CA PRO A 59 -10.31 -3.46 -12.68
C PRO A 59 -11.74 -2.99 -12.43
N GLU A 60 -12.73 -3.87 -12.64
CA GLU A 60 -14.15 -3.61 -12.40
C GLU A 60 -14.49 -3.36 -10.92
N GLY A 61 -13.67 -3.87 -10.00
CA GLY A 61 -13.87 -3.71 -8.55
C GLY A 61 -13.93 -5.02 -7.77
N ILE A 62 -13.88 -4.91 -6.45
CA ILE A 62 -14.02 -6.04 -5.53
C ILE A 62 -15.47 -6.20 -5.08
N PRO A 63 -16.07 -7.40 -5.17
CA PRO A 63 -17.38 -7.70 -4.57
C PRO A 63 -17.34 -7.53 -3.04
N MET A 64 -18.44 -7.00 -2.47
CA MET A 64 -18.54 -6.77 -1.02
C MET A 64 -18.32 -8.05 -0.18
N SER A 65 -18.78 -9.20 -0.67
CA SER A 65 -18.57 -10.50 0.00
C SER A 65 -17.09 -10.88 0.08
N ILE A 66 -16.38 -10.75 -1.03
CA ILE A 66 -14.93 -11.03 -1.10
C ILE A 66 -14.14 -10.02 -0.25
N LEU A 67 -14.55 -8.74 -0.25
CA LEU A 67 -13.93 -7.74 0.61
C LEU A 67 -14.08 -8.06 2.09
N ALA A 68 -15.28 -8.46 2.51
CA ALA A 68 -15.57 -8.85 3.89
C ALA A 68 -14.71 -10.05 4.32
N GLU A 69 -14.64 -11.08 3.49
CA GLU A 69 -13.85 -12.27 3.72
C GLU A 69 -12.35 -11.94 3.86
N ARG A 70 -11.77 -11.22 2.89
CA ARG A 70 -10.35 -10.84 2.90
C ARG A 70 -9.98 -9.92 4.06
N ALA A 71 -10.91 -9.09 4.51
CA ALA A 71 -10.70 -8.19 5.63
C ALA A 71 -11.00 -8.84 7.00
N GLY A 72 -11.42 -10.11 7.03
CA GLY A 72 -11.83 -10.81 8.26
C GLY A 72 -12.98 -10.09 8.98
N MET A 73 -13.99 -9.65 8.22
CA MET A 73 -15.11 -8.83 8.71
C MET A 73 -16.45 -9.49 8.40
N SER A 74 -17.45 -9.20 9.25
CA SER A 74 -18.83 -9.50 8.87
C SER A 74 -19.29 -8.64 7.70
N PRO A 75 -20.26 -9.08 6.88
CA PRO A 75 -20.80 -8.28 5.77
C PRO A 75 -21.29 -6.89 6.20
N SER A 76 -21.94 -6.79 7.35
CA SER A 76 -22.39 -5.52 7.91
C SER A 76 -21.22 -4.60 8.26
N ALA A 77 -20.18 -5.13 8.93
CA ALA A 77 -19.00 -4.35 9.30
C ALA A 77 -18.23 -3.88 8.05
N ALA A 78 -18.13 -4.71 7.01
CA ALA A 78 -17.53 -4.33 5.74
C ALA A 78 -18.33 -3.22 5.06
N SER A 79 -19.67 -3.29 5.06
CA SER A 79 -20.53 -2.24 4.51
C SER A 79 -20.32 -0.90 5.23
N HIS A 80 -20.36 -0.88 6.54
CA HIS A 80 -20.11 0.33 7.33
C HIS A 80 -18.69 0.91 7.08
N MET A 81 -17.69 0.04 6.95
CA MET A 81 -16.33 0.46 6.64
C MET A 81 -16.25 1.13 5.27
N VAL A 82 -16.88 0.53 4.27
CA VAL A 82 -16.94 1.10 2.90
C VAL A 82 -17.71 2.41 2.89
N ASP A 83 -18.84 2.52 3.62
CA ASP A 83 -19.59 3.78 3.75
C ASP A 83 -18.74 4.90 4.37
N SER A 84 -17.98 4.57 5.40
CA SER A 84 -17.02 5.50 6.02
C SER A 84 -15.94 5.96 5.04
N LEU A 85 -15.37 5.06 4.23
CA LEU A 85 -14.35 5.39 3.22
C LEU A 85 -14.96 6.18 2.05
N MET A 86 -16.21 5.89 1.65
CA MET A 86 -16.94 6.65 0.64
C MET A 86 -17.20 8.08 1.09
N SER A 87 -17.63 8.29 2.34
CA SER A 87 -17.85 9.63 2.90
C SER A 87 -16.56 10.48 2.91
N GLN A 88 -15.41 9.86 2.93
CA GLN A 88 -14.09 10.49 2.82
C GLN A 88 -13.61 10.66 1.38
N GLY A 89 -14.37 10.15 0.39
CA GLY A 89 -14.03 10.22 -1.04
C GLY A 89 -12.88 9.29 -1.44
N MET A 90 -12.63 8.22 -0.69
CA MET A 90 -11.50 7.30 -0.91
C MET A 90 -11.87 6.11 -1.79
N VAL A 91 -13.11 5.65 -1.72
CA VAL A 91 -13.64 4.53 -2.49
C VAL A 91 -14.98 4.91 -3.15
N GLU A 92 -15.36 4.15 -4.15
CA GLU A 92 -16.62 4.28 -4.88
C GLU A 92 -17.31 2.92 -4.95
N ARG A 93 -18.64 2.92 -4.92
CA ARG A 93 -19.47 1.75 -5.22
C ARG A 93 -20.01 1.84 -6.64
N ASN A 94 -19.84 0.78 -7.39
CA ASN A 94 -20.33 0.65 -8.75
C ASN A 94 -21.19 -0.61 -8.88
N GLN A 95 -22.16 -0.59 -9.78
CA GLN A 95 -22.87 -1.83 -10.15
C GLN A 95 -21.98 -2.69 -11.02
N SER A 96 -22.02 -4.00 -10.82
CA SER A 96 -21.32 -4.93 -11.69
C SER A 96 -21.90 -4.88 -13.12
N PRO A 97 -21.04 -4.80 -14.15
CA PRO A 97 -21.51 -4.89 -15.53
C PRO A 97 -22.13 -6.26 -15.87
N ALA A 98 -21.69 -7.33 -15.18
CA ALA A 98 -22.14 -8.68 -15.42
C ALA A 98 -23.41 -9.04 -14.63
N ASP A 99 -23.59 -8.46 -13.43
CA ASP A 99 -24.76 -8.68 -12.59
C ASP A 99 -25.14 -7.38 -11.88
N ARG A 100 -26.23 -6.76 -12.29
CA ARG A 100 -26.74 -5.51 -11.71
C ARG A 100 -27.11 -5.60 -10.22
N ARG A 101 -27.23 -6.81 -9.67
CA ARG A 101 -27.48 -7.02 -8.24
C ARG A 101 -26.18 -6.99 -7.41
N ALA A 102 -25.04 -7.18 -8.05
CA ALA A 102 -23.76 -7.17 -7.39
C ALA A 102 -23.19 -5.75 -7.32
N VAL A 103 -22.77 -5.36 -6.12
CA VAL A 103 -22.06 -4.10 -5.86
C VAL A 103 -20.58 -4.37 -5.78
N LEU A 104 -19.84 -3.63 -6.59
CA LEU A 104 -18.38 -3.65 -6.65
C LEU A 104 -17.83 -2.39 -5.99
N VAL A 105 -16.72 -2.54 -5.28
CA VAL A 105 -16.01 -1.42 -4.65
C VAL A 105 -14.68 -1.19 -5.35
N THR A 106 -14.41 0.05 -5.71
CA THR A 106 -13.13 0.48 -6.30
C THR A 106 -12.53 1.60 -5.48
N ILE A 107 -11.23 1.80 -5.62
CA ILE A 107 -10.58 3.03 -5.15
C ILE A 107 -11.06 4.19 -6.02
N SER A 108 -11.42 5.32 -5.41
CA SER A 108 -11.80 6.51 -6.18
C SER A 108 -10.65 7.00 -7.08
N LYS A 109 -10.97 7.59 -8.23
CA LYS A 109 -9.97 8.10 -9.17
C LYS A 109 -9.02 9.11 -8.51
N ALA A 110 -9.57 9.99 -7.66
CA ALA A 110 -8.78 11.00 -6.95
C ALA A 110 -7.80 10.35 -5.95
N PHE A 111 -8.24 9.32 -5.23
CA PHE A 111 -7.38 8.61 -4.29
C PHE A 111 -6.38 7.70 -5.01
N LEU A 112 -6.75 7.10 -6.12
CA LEU A 112 -5.85 6.30 -6.95
C LEU A 112 -4.69 7.15 -7.48
N ALA A 113 -4.96 8.36 -7.98
CA ALA A 113 -3.93 9.30 -8.43
C ALA A 113 -2.96 9.67 -7.29
N LEU A 114 -3.49 9.91 -6.08
CA LEU A 114 -2.67 10.17 -4.90
C LEU A 114 -1.80 8.95 -4.53
N ALA A 115 -2.40 7.76 -4.50
CA ALA A 115 -1.67 6.53 -4.18
C ALA A 115 -0.54 6.28 -5.19
N THR A 116 -0.78 6.52 -6.48
CA THR A 116 0.24 6.41 -7.53
C THR A 116 1.37 7.45 -7.34
N SER A 117 1.03 8.67 -6.91
CA SER A 117 2.02 9.71 -6.63
C SER A 117 2.92 9.33 -5.44
N ILE A 118 2.33 8.77 -4.38
CA ILE A 118 3.07 8.27 -3.21
C ILE A 118 3.99 7.10 -3.61
N GLU A 119 3.46 6.15 -4.39
CA GLU A 119 4.23 5.00 -4.86
C GLU A 119 5.43 5.42 -5.72
N LYS A 120 5.22 6.38 -6.62
CA LYS A 120 6.30 6.96 -7.42
C LYS A 120 7.37 7.63 -6.55
N ALA A 121 6.95 8.34 -5.50
CA ALA A 121 7.89 8.96 -4.56
C ALA A 121 8.69 7.91 -3.78
N HIS A 122 8.06 6.80 -3.36
CA HIS A 122 8.76 5.67 -2.75
C HIS A 122 9.78 5.06 -3.71
N GLN A 123 9.38 4.84 -4.98
CA GLN A 123 10.25 4.27 -5.99
C GLN A 123 11.46 5.16 -6.27
N ASN A 124 11.26 6.47 -6.44
CA ASN A 124 12.36 7.42 -6.61
C ASN A 124 13.33 7.40 -5.42
N ALA A 125 12.81 7.32 -4.18
CA ALA A 125 13.65 7.23 -2.99
C ALA A 125 14.48 5.93 -2.94
N ILE A 126 13.89 4.81 -3.37
CA ILE A 126 14.61 3.54 -3.48
C ILE A 126 15.70 3.61 -4.55
N GLU A 127 15.40 4.19 -5.70
CA GLU A 127 16.37 4.39 -6.79
C GLU A 127 17.52 5.28 -6.34
N GLU A 128 17.23 6.38 -5.64
CA GLU A 128 18.24 7.29 -5.07
C GLU A 128 19.15 6.58 -4.06
N LEU A 129 18.58 5.81 -3.13
CA LEU A 129 19.35 4.99 -2.18
C LEU A 129 20.18 3.92 -2.88
N SER A 130 19.65 3.34 -3.96
CA SER A 130 20.34 2.32 -4.73
C SER A 130 21.42 2.87 -5.66
N ALA A 131 21.49 4.19 -5.86
CA ALA A 131 22.48 4.81 -6.73
C ALA A 131 23.94 4.65 -6.22
N VAL A 132 24.11 4.40 -4.92
CA VAL A 132 25.43 4.14 -4.30
C VAL A 132 25.93 2.72 -4.55
N LEU A 133 25.07 1.83 -5.04
CA LEU A 133 25.39 0.42 -5.29
C LEU A 133 26.00 0.24 -6.69
N THR A 134 26.95 -0.65 -6.79
CA THR A 134 27.44 -1.17 -8.08
C THR A 134 26.36 -2.06 -8.73
N ASP A 135 26.47 -2.34 -10.02
CA ASP A 135 25.54 -3.20 -10.74
C ASP A 135 25.46 -4.63 -10.14
N GLU A 136 26.57 -5.14 -9.65
CA GLU A 136 26.62 -6.45 -9.00
C GLU A 136 25.88 -6.42 -7.65
N GLU A 137 26.09 -5.40 -6.83
CA GLU A 137 25.41 -5.22 -5.54
C GLU A 137 23.90 -5.03 -5.73
N ARG A 138 23.47 -4.33 -6.81
CA ARG A 138 22.05 -4.21 -7.15
C ARG A 138 21.42 -5.57 -7.44
N ARG A 139 22.08 -6.42 -8.25
CA ARG A 139 21.58 -7.77 -8.56
C ARG A 139 21.49 -8.65 -7.31
N ILE A 140 22.49 -8.54 -6.42
CA ILE A 140 22.47 -9.26 -5.13
C ILE A 140 21.32 -8.75 -4.27
N ASN A 141 21.14 -7.43 -4.16
CA ASN A 141 20.05 -6.82 -3.40
C ASN A 141 18.68 -7.30 -3.89
N ASP A 142 18.43 -7.28 -5.21
CA ASP A 142 17.19 -7.78 -5.81
C ASP A 142 16.95 -9.26 -5.49
N THR A 143 17.99 -10.07 -5.56
CA THR A 143 17.93 -11.50 -5.23
C THR A 143 17.55 -11.71 -3.76
N VAL A 144 18.15 -10.93 -2.85
CA VAL A 144 17.87 -11.01 -1.40
C VAL A 144 16.45 -10.55 -1.12
N LEU A 145 16.02 -9.42 -1.69
CA LEU A 145 14.67 -8.90 -1.52
C LEU A 145 13.61 -9.91 -1.99
N ASN A 146 13.80 -10.52 -3.16
CA ASN A 146 12.89 -11.54 -3.68
C ASN A 146 12.77 -12.75 -2.75
N LYS A 147 13.89 -13.23 -2.19
CA LYS A 147 13.88 -14.33 -1.21
C LYS A 147 13.16 -13.96 0.09
N LEU A 148 13.41 -12.76 0.62
CA LEU A 148 12.74 -12.28 1.82
C LEU A 148 11.24 -12.09 1.59
N TYR A 149 10.85 -11.55 0.45
CA TYR A 149 9.45 -11.38 0.05
C TYR A 149 8.73 -12.73 -0.03
N ALA A 150 9.32 -13.72 -0.70
CA ALA A 150 8.77 -15.07 -0.78
C ALA A 150 8.58 -15.70 0.62
N ALA A 151 9.56 -15.56 1.50
CA ALA A 151 9.47 -16.07 2.86
C ALA A 151 8.38 -15.41 3.71
N ILE A 152 8.07 -14.13 3.46
CA ILE A 152 6.95 -13.42 4.12
C ILE A 152 5.61 -13.92 3.56
N ALA A 153 5.51 -14.10 2.23
CA ALA A 153 4.31 -14.60 1.58
C ALA A 153 3.92 -16.00 2.08
N GLU A 154 4.89 -16.92 2.20
CA GLU A 154 4.69 -18.27 2.74
C GLU A 154 4.17 -18.27 4.20
N ARG A 155 4.52 -17.24 4.98
CA ARG A 155 4.05 -17.07 6.37
C ARG A 155 2.70 -16.35 6.49
N GLY A 156 2.04 -16.04 5.37
CA GLY A 156 0.76 -15.32 5.36
C GLY A 156 0.89 -13.86 5.77
N GLY A 157 2.07 -13.25 5.63
CA GLY A 157 2.36 -11.88 6.04
C GLY A 157 1.99 -10.80 5.00
N ILE A 158 1.52 -11.21 3.81
CA ILE A 158 1.10 -10.31 2.72
C ILE A 158 -0.09 -10.86 1.96
#